data_920e53521222fffa8ff9716e9e699905
#
_entry.id   920e53521222fffa8ff9716e9e699905
#
_cell.length_a   1.000
_cell.length_b   1.000
_cell.length_c   1.000
_cell.angle_alpha   90.00
_cell.angle_beta   90.00
_cell.angle_gamma   90.00
#
_symmetry.space_group_name_H-M   'P 1'
#
loop_
_entity.id
_entity.type
_entity.pdbx_description
1 polymer ?
#
loop_
_entity_poly.entity_id
_entity_poly.type
_entity_poly.pdbx_seq_one_letter_code
_entity_poly.pdbx_strand_id
1 'polypeptide(L)'
;MSQMLKSSGAMGAATLTSRLLGLVREIAYTSFMGTSWVADAFNLAFMVPNLFRRLLGEGALTAAFIPIFKEKEKLEGETKMWHAANAVTSALIAATSVVVVIGMTLISVLLFASGTMGAAFRMAIRLEGFMPIALGASLAGLGLRWLGRRRALPRSAWWTMVGAAWICVAFVLMLLAFGGLVLQHSGGGKTLLMLRLLRVMFPYLLLVCLAAAFMGMLNARGHFFVPALGAAMLNVVMIASVWWLAPKMGIKLEDQVFGLAVGVVVAGLAQAGFQGPLLHREGFQLRWVNPWHEPTVQRVIKQMIPGTIGVAAFQINVLLTQCMGFWVGEGVVASFGVAVRLMELPQGVFGISLATYLLPTLSGMAAEKKYAEFRSTLSQGLGWLIFINLLAAALLFTLAEPIIRLLFERRMFDEASTDASALALRCLAPGLVAFSVVNVLARAFFALGDTHAPMRISVFCLAFNVGLAAILVPYYKQGGLGSANTISAVLNMALLFYALRKKLKRLELAAVRKDLPALIGAAVVAGLAAWVAAWQWEMRLGHRTLPFRIGEVFVPMALAAALYIGIATWTGVEHVQHLKKLIRGRFANRE
;
A
#
# COMPACT_ATOMS: atom_id res chain seq x y z
N MET A 1 -14.49 -25.17 -17.11
CA MET A 1 -15.26 -24.23 -16.27
C MET A 1 -15.26 -24.61 -14.79
N SER A 2 -15.44 -25.87 -14.38
CA SER A 2 -15.43 -26.29 -12.96
C SER A 2 -14.09 -26.13 -12.23
N GLN A 3 -12.97 -26.38 -12.89
CA GLN A 3 -11.63 -26.23 -12.31
C GLN A 3 -11.25 -24.75 -12.10
N MET A 4 -11.64 -23.89 -13.01
CA MET A 4 -11.41 -22.44 -12.94
C MET A 4 -12.22 -21.78 -11.82
N LEU A 5 -13.45 -22.23 -11.59
CA LEU A 5 -14.30 -21.81 -10.47
C LEU A 5 -13.77 -22.31 -9.12
N LYS A 6 -13.28 -23.55 -9.05
CA LYS A 6 -12.66 -24.10 -7.82
C LYS A 6 -11.36 -23.38 -7.45
N SER A 7 -10.50 -23.09 -8.43
CA SER A 7 -9.24 -22.37 -8.18
C SER A 7 -9.48 -20.91 -7.80
N SER A 8 -10.46 -20.24 -8.43
CA SER A 8 -10.84 -18.86 -8.08
C SER A 8 -11.45 -18.77 -6.68
N GLY A 9 -12.28 -19.76 -6.29
CA GLY A 9 -12.85 -19.84 -4.94
C GLY A 9 -11.79 -20.08 -3.87
N ALA A 10 -10.86 -20.98 -4.12
CA ALA A 10 -9.74 -21.27 -3.21
C ALA A 10 -8.80 -20.06 -3.04
N MET A 11 -8.50 -19.34 -4.13
CA MET A 11 -7.71 -18.12 -4.11
C MET A 11 -8.43 -17.00 -3.34
N GLY A 12 -9.75 -16.85 -3.54
CA GLY A 12 -10.57 -15.88 -2.79
C GLY A 12 -10.57 -16.19 -1.30
N ALA A 13 -10.75 -17.44 -0.91
CA ALA A 13 -10.70 -17.87 0.48
C ALA A 13 -9.32 -17.63 1.12
N ALA A 14 -8.23 -17.98 0.44
CA ALA A 14 -6.87 -17.72 0.93
C ALA A 14 -6.58 -16.23 1.09
N THR A 15 -7.05 -15.39 0.16
CA THR A 15 -6.90 -13.93 0.25
C THR A 15 -7.70 -13.36 1.42
N LEU A 16 -8.93 -13.82 1.64
CA LEU A 16 -9.75 -13.41 2.77
C LEU A 16 -9.11 -13.82 4.09
N THR A 17 -8.63 -15.07 4.20
CA THR A 17 -7.90 -15.57 5.36
C THR A 17 -6.67 -14.72 5.66
N SER A 18 -5.88 -14.38 4.65
CA SER A 18 -4.69 -13.52 4.81
C SER A 18 -5.06 -12.12 5.31
N ARG A 19 -6.17 -11.54 4.84
CA ARG A 19 -6.66 -10.22 5.30
C ARG A 19 -7.17 -10.27 6.73
N LEU A 20 -7.91 -11.29 7.10
CA LEU A 20 -8.39 -11.49 8.48
C LEU A 20 -7.22 -11.70 9.44
N LEU A 21 -6.25 -12.54 9.08
CA LEU A 21 -5.02 -12.71 9.87
C LEU A 21 -4.22 -11.40 9.97
N GLY A 22 -4.23 -10.58 8.92
CA GLY A 22 -3.63 -9.25 8.94
C GLY A 22 -4.30 -8.31 9.95
N LEU A 23 -5.62 -8.35 10.07
CA LEU A 23 -6.36 -7.59 11.09
C LEU A 23 -6.06 -8.12 12.51
N VAL A 24 -6.06 -9.44 12.70
CA VAL A 24 -5.71 -10.07 14.00
C VAL A 24 -4.29 -9.70 14.41
N ARG A 25 -3.33 -9.71 13.48
CA ARG A 25 -1.97 -9.25 13.75
C ARG A 25 -1.94 -7.79 14.20
N GLU A 26 -2.70 -6.91 13.53
CA GLU A 26 -2.75 -5.49 13.90
C GLU A 26 -3.33 -5.30 15.30
N ILE A 27 -4.39 -6.03 15.64
CA ILE A 27 -4.97 -6.06 17.00
C ILE A 27 -3.94 -6.55 18.02
N ALA A 28 -3.16 -7.58 17.69
CA ALA A 28 -2.10 -8.07 18.57
C ALA A 28 -1.00 -7.03 18.78
N TYR A 29 -0.56 -6.33 17.73
CA TYR A 29 0.44 -5.28 17.80
C TYR A 29 -0.02 -4.09 18.64
N THR A 30 -1.22 -3.58 18.35
CA THR A 30 -1.78 -2.44 19.07
C THR A 30 -2.05 -2.77 20.53
N SER A 31 -2.54 -3.98 20.82
CA SER A 31 -2.68 -4.48 22.18
C SER A 31 -1.35 -4.58 22.94
N PHE A 32 -0.25 -4.87 22.24
CA PHE A 32 1.08 -5.05 22.81
C PHE A 32 1.85 -3.73 22.97
N MET A 33 1.81 -2.83 21.98
CA MET A 33 2.61 -1.60 21.94
C MET A 33 1.78 -0.32 22.07
N GLY A 34 0.47 -0.36 21.91
CA GLY A 34 -0.39 0.83 21.83
C GLY A 34 0.02 1.76 20.68
N THR A 35 -0.16 3.06 20.89
CA THR A 35 0.38 4.13 20.03
C THR A 35 1.62 4.77 20.68
N SER A 36 2.50 3.95 21.26
CA SER A 36 3.72 4.41 21.91
C SER A 36 4.79 4.82 20.89
N TRP A 37 5.80 5.54 21.37
CA TRP A 37 6.99 5.85 20.58
C TRP A 37 7.77 4.59 20.14
N VAL A 38 7.66 3.48 20.90
CA VAL A 38 8.21 2.16 20.53
C VAL A 38 7.48 1.59 19.32
N ALA A 39 6.15 1.71 19.28
CA ALA A 39 5.35 1.30 18.12
C ALA A 39 5.71 2.10 16.87
N ASP A 40 5.89 3.42 17.00
CA ASP A 40 6.36 4.25 15.89
C ASP A 40 7.73 3.81 15.39
N ALA A 41 8.68 3.54 16.29
CA ALA A 41 10.04 3.09 15.95
C ALA A 41 10.01 1.75 15.20
N PHE A 42 9.19 0.81 15.67
CA PHE A 42 9.01 -0.49 15.00
C PHE A 42 8.35 -0.34 13.62
N ASN A 43 7.27 0.42 13.53
CA ASN A 43 6.53 0.61 12.28
C ASN A 43 7.40 1.25 11.19
N LEU A 44 8.13 2.31 11.53
CA LEU A 44 9.02 2.97 10.58
C LEU A 44 10.21 2.08 10.20
N ALA A 45 10.81 1.36 11.15
CA ALA A 45 11.88 0.41 10.89
C ALA A 45 11.42 -0.74 9.98
N PHE A 46 10.22 -1.29 10.18
CA PHE A 46 9.66 -2.35 9.34
C PHE A 46 9.28 -1.86 7.94
N MET A 47 8.89 -0.59 7.83
CA MET A 47 8.50 -0.01 6.54
C MET A 47 9.64 -0.04 5.52
N VAL A 48 10.89 0.16 5.93
CA VAL A 48 12.05 0.23 5.01
C VAL A 48 12.28 -1.10 4.27
N PRO A 49 12.44 -2.26 4.93
CA PRO A 49 12.56 -3.55 4.22
C PRO A 49 11.31 -3.88 3.38
N ASN A 50 10.13 -3.51 3.87
CA ASN A 50 8.87 -3.73 3.17
C ASN A 50 8.74 -2.87 1.89
N LEU A 51 9.31 -1.67 1.88
CA LEU A 51 9.43 -0.82 0.70
C LEU A 51 10.22 -1.54 -0.41
N PHE A 52 11.39 -2.07 -0.09
CA PHE A 52 12.21 -2.80 -1.04
C PHE A 52 11.53 -4.10 -1.53
N ARG A 53 10.78 -4.79 -0.67
CA ARG A 53 9.95 -5.93 -1.06
C ARG A 53 8.97 -5.55 -2.17
N ARG A 54 8.29 -4.41 -2.03
CA ARG A 54 7.35 -3.93 -3.05
C ARG A 54 8.05 -3.50 -4.34
N LEU A 55 9.26 -2.98 -4.25
CA LEU A 55 10.06 -2.57 -5.42
C LEU A 55 10.62 -3.75 -6.19
N LEU A 56 11.22 -4.72 -5.50
CA LEU A 56 12.00 -5.79 -6.10
C LEU A 56 11.25 -7.12 -6.19
N GLY A 57 10.34 -7.40 -5.24
CA GLY A 57 9.69 -8.70 -5.12
C GLY A 57 8.27 -8.76 -5.68
N GLU A 58 7.44 -7.76 -5.41
CA GLU A 58 6.03 -7.79 -5.79
C GLU A 58 5.75 -6.89 -7.01
N GLY A 59 4.81 -7.32 -7.85
CA GLY A 59 4.33 -6.54 -8.99
C GLY A 59 5.29 -6.50 -10.16
N ALA A 60 6.41 -5.75 -10.07
CA ALA A 60 7.34 -5.57 -11.18
C ALA A 60 8.06 -6.87 -11.57
N LEU A 61 8.57 -7.63 -10.57
CA LEU A 61 9.23 -8.91 -10.83
C LEU A 61 8.25 -9.92 -11.41
N THR A 62 7.12 -10.14 -10.78
CA THR A 62 6.13 -11.14 -11.22
C THR A 62 5.57 -10.80 -12.60
N ALA A 63 5.30 -9.53 -12.88
CA ALA A 63 4.81 -9.08 -14.18
C ALA A 63 5.83 -9.28 -15.31
N ALA A 64 7.11 -9.09 -15.03
CA ALA A 64 8.18 -9.29 -16.02
C ALA A 64 8.58 -10.78 -16.14
N PHE A 65 8.62 -11.50 -15.02
CA PHE A 65 9.14 -12.86 -14.96
C PHE A 65 8.16 -13.90 -15.50
N ILE A 66 6.86 -13.85 -15.13
CA ILE A 66 5.87 -14.88 -15.48
C ILE A 66 5.75 -15.07 -17.01
N PRO A 67 5.64 -14.02 -17.85
CA PRO A 67 5.56 -14.21 -19.29
C PRO A 67 6.81 -14.87 -19.88
N ILE A 68 8.00 -14.45 -19.42
CA ILE A 68 9.28 -15.01 -19.89
C ILE A 68 9.43 -16.47 -19.45
N PHE A 69 9.02 -16.78 -18.22
CA PHE A 69 9.05 -18.14 -17.69
C PHE A 69 8.15 -19.07 -18.52
N LYS A 70 6.91 -18.64 -18.83
CA LYS A 70 5.97 -19.37 -19.67
C LYS A 70 6.41 -19.51 -21.13
N GLU A 71 7.04 -18.48 -21.69
CA GLU A 71 7.62 -18.53 -23.02
C GLU A 71 8.71 -19.60 -23.11
N LYS A 72 9.62 -19.61 -22.12
CA LYS A 72 10.70 -20.61 -22.06
C LYS A 72 10.18 -22.03 -21.85
N GLU A 73 9.16 -22.20 -21.01
CA GLU A 73 8.50 -23.51 -20.82
C GLU A 73 8.00 -24.08 -22.16
N LYS A 74 7.32 -23.24 -22.97
CA LYS A 74 6.70 -23.64 -24.22
C LYS A 74 7.68 -23.84 -25.37
N LEU A 75 8.70 -22.99 -25.49
CA LEU A 75 9.61 -22.97 -26.64
C LEU A 75 10.87 -23.79 -26.41
N GLU A 76 11.38 -23.87 -25.17
CA GLU A 76 12.69 -24.44 -24.89
C GLU A 76 12.64 -25.64 -23.93
N GLY A 77 11.46 -25.92 -23.34
CA GLY A 77 11.23 -27.04 -22.44
C GLY A 77 11.54 -26.75 -20.96
N GLU A 78 11.17 -27.68 -20.09
CA GLU A 78 11.21 -27.50 -18.63
C GLU A 78 12.63 -27.29 -18.08
N THR A 79 13.64 -27.97 -18.62
CA THR A 79 15.04 -27.87 -18.15
C THR A 79 15.56 -26.44 -18.30
N LYS A 80 15.37 -25.83 -19.48
CA LYS A 80 15.80 -24.46 -19.74
C LYS A 80 14.95 -23.44 -19.00
N MET A 81 13.67 -23.72 -18.80
CA MET A 81 12.77 -22.92 -17.95
C MET A 81 13.32 -22.86 -16.51
N TRP A 82 13.68 -23.99 -15.90
CA TRP A 82 14.23 -24.03 -14.54
C TRP A 82 15.63 -23.42 -14.46
N HIS A 83 16.43 -23.55 -15.51
CA HIS A 83 17.69 -22.83 -15.60
C HIS A 83 17.48 -21.31 -15.56
N ALA A 84 16.55 -20.80 -16.35
CA ALA A 84 16.19 -19.37 -16.36
C ALA A 84 15.64 -18.90 -15.01
N ALA A 85 14.81 -19.73 -14.34
CA ALA A 85 14.32 -19.46 -13.00
C ALA A 85 15.47 -19.36 -11.98
N ASN A 86 16.43 -20.27 -12.04
CA ASN A 86 17.61 -20.23 -11.18
C ASN A 86 18.49 -18.99 -11.46
N ALA A 87 18.67 -18.61 -12.72
CA ALA A 87 19.42 -17.41 -13.09
C ALA A 87 18.77 -16.12 -12.53
N VAL A 88 17.44 -15.99 -12.67
CA VAL A 88 16.70 -14.83 -12.11
C VAL A 88 16.74 -14.85 -10.59
N THR A 89 16.59 -16.02 -9.96
CA THR A 89 16.67 -16.15 -8.50
C THR A 89 18.08 -15.82 -7.99
N SER A 90 19.13 -16.27 -8.68
CA SER A 90 20.53 -15.94 -8.35
C SER A 90 20.80 -14.46 -8.50
N ALA A 91 20.27 -13.81 -9.55
CA ALA A 91 20.35 -12.36 -9.74
C ALA A 91 19.67 -11.61 -8.60
N LEU A 92 18.48 -12.05 -8.20
CA LEU A 92 17.72 -11.45 -7.11
C LEU A 92 18.45 -11.60 -5.76
N ILE A 93 18.99 -12.79 -5.47
CA ILE A 93 19.79 -13.04 -4.27
C ILE A 93 21.04 -12.14 -4.27
N ALA A 94 21.76 -12.06 -5.37
CA ALA A 94 22.95 -11.19 -5.47
C ALA A 94 22.59 -9.71 -5.25
N ALA A 95 21.57 -9.21 -5.96
CA ALA A 95 21.16 -7.82 -5.87
C ALA A 95 20.65 -7.46 -4.46
N THR A 96 19.81 -8.31 -3.87
CA THR A 96 19.27 -8.07 -2.52
C THR A 96 20.35 -8.23 -1.44
N SER A 97 21.31 -9.15 -1.61
CA SER A 97 22.46 -9.28 -0.70
C SER A 97 23.34 -8.02 -0.71
N VAL A 98 23.61 -7.45 -1.89
CA VAL A 98 24.35 -6.18 -2.02
C VAL A 98 23.58 -5.06 -1.31
N VAL A 99 22.27 -4.94 -1.51
CA VAL A 99 21.44 -3.93 -0.83
C VAL A 99 21.46 -4.15 0.69
N VAL A 100 21.39 -5.41 1.16
CA VAL A 100 21.46 -5.74 2.60
C VAL A 100 22.83 -5.34 3.18
N VAL A 101 23.93 -5.69 2.52
CA VAL A 101 25.27 -5.34 3.01
C VAL A 101 25.45 -3.82 3.06
N ILE A 102 25.11 -3.10 2.00
CA ILE A 102 25.19 -1.63 1.96
C ILE A 102 24.30 -1.02 3.05
N GLY A 103 23.07 -1.46 3.16
CA GLY A 103 22.12 -0.96 4.15
C GLY A 103 22.58 -1.23 5.59
N MET A 104 23.06 -2.44 5.88
CA MET A 104 23.60 -2.80 7.20
C MET A 104 24.84 -1.98 7.56
N THR A 105 25.71 -1.71 6.58
CA THR A 105 26.88 -0.85 6.78
C THR A 105 26.45 0.58 7.07
N LEU A 106 25.54 1.14 6.26
CA LEU A 106 25.01 2.48 6.46
C LEU A 106 24.33 2.63 7.85
N ILE A 107 23.47 1.69 8.23
CA ILE A 107 22.81 1.71 9.55
C ILE A 107 23.86 1.62 10.67
N SER A 108 24.90 0.81 10.50
CA SER A 108 25.98 0.69 11.50
C SER A 108 26.78 1.99 11.63
N VAL A 109 27.07 2.66 10.52
CA VAL A 109 27.73 3.98 10.51
C VAL A 109 26.83 5.03 11.20
N LEU A 110 25.52 5.04 10.90
CA LEU A 110 24.58 5.95 11.56
C LEU A 110 24.47 5.70 13.06
N LEU A 111 24.46 4.44 13.50
CA LEU A 111 24.48 4.07 14.91
C LEU A 111 25.77 4.49 15.62
N PHE A 112 26.90 4.32 14.96
CA PHE A 112 28.20 4.77 15.48
C PHE A 112 28.26 6.30 15.59
N ALA A 113 27.86 7.00 14.54
CA ALA A 113 27.83 8.47 14.49
C ALA A 113 26.87 9.07 15.54
N SER A 114 25.75 8.40 15.84
CA SER A 114 24.81 8.84 16.86
C SER A 114 25.36 8.73 18.30
N GLY A 115 26.29 7.78 18.54
CA GLY A 115 26.82 7.52 19.87
C GLY A 115 28.05 8.36 20.27
N THR A 116 28.96 8.66 19.34
CA THR A 116 30.30 9.19 19.68
C THR A 116 30.66 10.55 19.06
N MET A 117 30.08 10.93 17.95
CA MET A 117 30.44 12.16 17.19
C MET A 117 29.31 13.20 17.08
N GLY A 118 28.35 13.14 17.95
CA GLY A 118 27.01 13.72 17.78
C GLY A 118 26.89 15.21 17.47
N ALA A 119 27.75 16.10 17.92
CA ALA A 119 27.56 17.56 17.74
C ALA A 119 28.31 18.11 16.51
N ALA A 120 29.59 17.80 16.37
CA ALA A 120 30.43 18.36 15.28
C ALA A 120 30.06 17.79 13.91
N PHE A 121 29.76 16.49 13.80
CA PHE A 121 29.39 15.84 12.54
C PHE A 121 27.98 16.27 12.09
N ARG A 122 27.06 16.50 13.05
CA ARG A 122 25.73 17.06 12.75
C ARG A 122 25.79 18.47 12.19
N MET A 123 26.75 19.28 12.64
CA MET A 123 26.93 20.66 12.17
C MET A 123 27.55 20.72 10.76
N ALA A 124 28.49 19.83 10.46
CA ALA A 124 29.12 19.73 9.13
C ALA A 124 28.12 19.28 8.04
N ILE A 125 27.23 18.33 8.32
CA ILE A 125 26.20 17.90 7.36
C ILE A 125 25.11 18.96 7.15
N ARG A 126 24.81 19.81 8.13
CA ARG A 126 23.82 20.88 8.02
C ARG A 126 24.22 21.95 6.98
N LEU A 127 25.48 22.29 6.86
CA LEU A 127 25.94 23.43 6.07
C LEU A 127 26.53 23.05 4.71
N GLU A 128 27.13 21.87 4.57
CA GLU A 128 27.87 21.48 3.37
C GLU A 128 27.19 20.39 2.52
N GLY A 129 26.24 19.64 3.08
CA GLY A 129 25.67 18.46 2.42
C GLY A 129 24.65 18.77 1.31
N PHE A 130 23.91 19.84 1.37
CA PHE A 130 22.87 20.16 0.37
C PHE A 130 23.43 20.76 -0.93
N MET A 131 24.46 21.60 -0.84
CA MET A 131 25.04 22.29 -2.00
C MET A 131 25.73 21.35 -3.01
N PRO A 132 26.66 20.43 -2.61
CA PRO A 132 27.32 19.55 -3.56
C PRO A 132 26.36 18.51 -4.18
N ILE A 133 25.29 18.15 -3.47
CA ILE A 133 24.28 17.19 -3.98
C ILE A 133 23.40 17.85 -5.04
N ALA A 134 22.95 19.07 -4.81
CA ALA A 134 22.21 19.86 -5.81
C ALA A 134 23.09 20.17 -7.03
N LEU A 135 24.38 20.46 -6.81
CA LEU A 135 25.35 20.67 -7.87
C LEU A 135 25.64 19.38 -8.65
N GLY A 136 25.85 18.26 -7.95
CA GLY A 136 26.05 16.94 -8.56
C GLY A 136 24.86 16.46 -9.39
N ALA A 137 23.63 16.67 -8.89
CA ALA A 137 22.40 16.38 -9.61
C ALA A 137 22.25 17.26 -10.87
N SER A 138 22.61 18.54 -10.77
CA SER A 138 22.58 19.47 -11.89
C SER A 138 23.64 19.14 -12.94
N LEU A 139 24.85 18.79 -12.51
CA LEU A 139 25.96 18.39 -13.40
C LEU A 139 25.71 17.02 -14.07
N ALA A 140 25.10 16.07 -13.34
CA ALA A 140 24.67 14.78 -13.90
C ALA A 140 23.57 15.00 -14.95
N GLY A 141 22.62 15.89 -14.70
CA GLY A 141 21.59 16.29 -15.67
C GLY A 141 22.16 16.95 -16.93
N LEU A 142 23.15 17.82 -16.75
CA LEU A 142 23.86 18.46 -17.86
C LEU A 142 24.76 17.47 -18.64
N GLY A 143 25.45 16.57 -17.95
CA GLY A 143 26.26 15.50 -18.55
C GLY A 143 25.42 14.52 -19.38
N LEU A 144 24.24 14.13 -18.86
CA LEU A 144 23.29 13.29 -19.58
C LEU A 144 22.72 14.01 -20.83
N ARG A 145 22.47 15.32 -20.72
CA ARG A 145 22.03 16.15 -21.84
C ARG A 145 23.10 16.28 -22.93
N TRP A 146 24.36 16.34 -22.53
CA TRP A 146 25.53 16.39 -23.44
C TRP A 146 25.77 15.02 -24.11
N LEU A 147 25.70 13.89 -23.36
CA LEU A 147 25.80 12.53 -23.91
C LEU A 147 24.65 12.21 -24.89
N GLY A 148 23.43 12.63 -24.57
CA GLY A 148 22.25 12.43 -25.42
C GLY A 148 22.35 13.19 -26.76
N ARG A 149 23.08 14.33 -26.79
CA ARG A 149 23.35 15.07 -28.03
C ARG A 149 24.44 14.42 -28.91
N ARG A 150 25.37 13.67 -28.31
CA ARG A 150 26.46 12.99 -29.06
C ARG A 150 26.07 11.62 -29.64
N ARG A 151 25.07 10.96 -29.03
CA ARG A 151 24.53 9.69 -29.56
C ARG A 151 23.11 9.96 -30.04
N ALA A 152 22.87 9.75 -31.35
CA ALA A 152 21.54 9.84 -31.95
C ALA A 152 20.62 8.71 -31.43
N LEU A 153 20.26 8.78 -30.14
CA LEU A 153 19.32 7.86 -29.51
C LEU A 153 17.87 8.26 -29.85
N PRO A 154 16.98 7.31 -30.15
CA PRO A 154 15.57 7.61 -30.37
C PRO A 154 15.00 8.34 -29.15
N ARG A 155 14.14 9.35 -29.39
CA ARG A 155 13.55 10.20 -28.34
C ARG A 155 12.94 9.42 -27.15
N SER A 156 12.38 8.25 -27.41
CA SER A 156 11.82 7.36 -26.39
C SER A 156 12.87 6.77 -25.43
N ALA A 157 14.03 6.35 -25.95
CA ALA A 157 15.11 5.81 -25.14
C ALA A 157 15.79 6.91 -24.30
N TRP A 158 15.87 8.13 -24.82
CA TRP A 158 16.40 9.28 -24.08
C TRP A 158 15.53 9.65 -22.87
N TRP A 159 14.20 9.71 -23.03
CA TRP A 159 13.29 10.00 -21.92
C TRP A 159 13.28 8.92 -20.84
N THR A 160 13.45 7.64 -21.21
CA THR A 160 13.56 6.56 -20.24
C THR A 160 14.88 6.60 -19.46
N MET A 161 16.00 6.93 -20.12
CA MET A 161 17.29 7.10 -19.43
C MET A 161 17.30 8.33 -18.51
N VAL A 162 16.74 9.45 -18.94
CA VAL A 162 16.61 10.66 -18.10
C VAL A 162 15.68 10.38 -16.93
N GLY A 163 14.57 9.70 -17.15
CA GLY A 163 13.66 9.28 -16.07
C GLY A 163 14.33 8.37 -15.05
N ALA A 164 15.06 7.35 -15.50
CA ALA A 164 15.82 6.45 -14.63
C ALA A 164 16.91 7.18 -13.82
N ALA A 165 17.67 8.07 -14.48
CA ALA A 165 18.68 8.87 -13.81
C ALA A 165 18.06 9.82 -12.75
N TRP A 166 16.95 10.49 -13.06
CA TRP A 166 16.22 11.32 -12.10
C TRP A 166 15.72 10.52 -10.91
N ILE A 167 15.29 9.29 -11.11
CA ILE A 167 14.83 8.42 -10.02
C ILE A 167 15.99 7.93 -9.17
N CYS A 168 17.11 7.55 -9.77
CA CYS A 168 18.34 7.25 -9.02
C CYS A 168 18.79 8.46 -8.21
N VAL A 169 18.79 9.66 -8.80
CA VAL A 169 19.12 10.90 -8.09
C VAL A 169 18.12 11.20 -6.99
N ALA A 170 16.81 11.09 -7.24
CA ALA A 170 15.77 11.29 -6.23
C ALA A 170 15.90 10.27 -5.09
N PHE A 171 16.21 9.01 -5.40
CA PHE A 171 16.44 7.97 -4.42
C PHE A 171 17.68 8.23 -3.56
N VAL A 172 18.80 8.64 -4.17
CA VAL A 172 20.02 9.03 -3.44
C VAL A 172 19.76 10.27 -2.59
N LEU A 173 19.08 11.29 -3.12
CA LEU A 173 18.70 12.50 -2.37
C LEU A 173 17.76 12.15 -1.18
N MET A 174 16.85 11.21 -1.39
CA MET A 174 15.98 10.70 -0.32
C MET A 174 16.78 9.98 0.76
N LEU A 175 17.71 9.09 0.38
CA LEU A 175 18.58 8.39 1.35
C LEU A 175 19.45 9.38 2.13
N LEU A 176 19.95 10.40 1.48
CA LEU A 176 20.75 11.45 2.11
C LEU A 176 19.91 12.37 2.98
N ALA A 177 18.71 12.75 2.53
CA ALA A 177 17.76 13.51 3.33
C ALA A 177 17.28 12.70 4.54
N PHE A 178 16.98 11.41 4.35
CA PHE A 178 16.65 10.50 5.44
C PHE A 178 17.83 10.36 6.41
N GLY A 179 19.04 10.11 5.90
CA GLY A 179 20.26 10.04 6.73
C GLY A 179 20.52 11.34 7.48
N GLY A 180 20.34 12.50 6.83
CA GLY A 180 20.47 13.82 7.46
C GLY A 180 19.42 14.08 8.55
N LEU A 181 18.17 13.75 8.29
CA LEU A 181 17.08 13.84 9.27
C LEU A 181 17.31 12.89 10.45
N VAL A 182 17.74 11.65 10.18
CA VAL A 182 18.12 10.68 11.22
C VAL A 182 19.25 11.23 12.09
N LEU A 183 20.30 11.78 11.49
CA LEU A 183 21.43 12.37 12.22
C LEU A 183 21.02 13.61 13.02
N GLN A 184 20.14 14.44 12.49
CA GLN A 184 19.60 15.61 13.18
C GLN A 184 18.83 15.22 14.45
N HIS A 185 18.12 14.10 14.45
CA HIS A 185 17.27 13.61 15.53
C HIS A 185 17.89 12.43 16.30
N SER A 186 19.14 12.05 15.98
CA SER A 186 19.81 10.86 16.56
C SER A 186 20.12 10.96 18.05
N GLY A 187 19.96 12.14 18.67
CA GLY A 187 20.08 12.30 20.13
C GLY A 187 18.88 11.77 20.92
N GLY A 188 17.79 11.37 20.26
CA GLY A 188 16.58 10.84 20.90
C GLY A 188 16.55 9.32 20.93
N GLY A 189 16.12 8.73 22.05
CA GLY A 189 15.99 7.28 22.22
C GLY A 189 15.14 6.61 21.13
N LYS A 190 14.11 7.31 20.63
CA LYS A 190 13.19 6.88 19.57
C LYS A 190 13.91 6.56 18.24
N THR A 191 14.78 7.45 17.78
CA THR A 191 15.54 7.25 16.53
C THR A 191 16.58 6.16 16.67
N LEU A 192 17.24 6.09 17.84
CA LEU A 192 18.22 5.06 18.13
C LEU A 192 17.57 3.67 18.16
N LEU A 193 16.40 3.54 18.80
CA LEU A 193 15.64 2.30 18.81
C LEU A 193 15.22 1.90 17.39
N MET A 194 14.70 2.83 16.60
CA MET A 194 14.32 2.59 15.21
C MET A 194 15.50 2.06 14.39
N LEU A 195 16.69 2.64 14.51
CA LEU A 195 17.89 2.17 13.79
C LEU A 195 18.34 0.77 14.24
N ARG A 196 18.28 0.50 15.55
CA ARG A 196 18.61 -0.84 16.09
C ARG A 196 17.64 -1.90 15.59
N LEU A 197 16.33 -1.61 15.61
CA LEU A 197 15.30 -2.51 15.08
C LEU A 197 15.46 -2.72 13.58
N LEU A 198 15.70 -1.64 12.82
CA LEU A 198 15.94 -1.70 11.38
C LEU A 198 17.14 -2.60 11.07
N ARG A 199 18.23 -2.49 11.84
CA ARG A 199 19.41 -3.36 11.68
C ARG A 199 19.06 -4.85 11.83
N VAL A 200 18.23 -5.21 12.81
CA VAL A 200 17.79 -6.61 13.00
C VAL A 200 16.87 -7.07 11.88
N MET A 201 15.95 -6.22 11.42
CA MET A 201 14.96 -6.58 10.42
C MET A 201 15.47 -6.50 8.96
N PHE A 202 16.59 -5.81 8.71
CA PHE A 202 17.03 -5.56 7.33
C PHE A 202 17.33 -6.83 6.52
N PRO A 203 17.89 -7.93 7.10
CA PRO A 203 18.08 -9.20 6.39
C PRO A 203 16.77 -9.85 5.88
N TYR A 204 15.62 -9.49 6.45
CA TYR A 204 14.30 -9.92 5.96
C TYR A 204 14.09 -9.60 4.47
N LEU A 205 14.71 -8.52 3.98
CA LEU A 205 14.64 -8.13 2.56
C LEU A 205 15.01 -9.28 1.61
N LEU A 206 16.13 -9.97 1.87
CA LEU A 206 16.58 -11.11 1.06
C LEU A 206 15.52 -12.22 1.04
N LEU A 207 15.02 -12.57 2.23
CA LEU A 207 14.10 -13.68 2.42
C LEU A 207 12.74 -13.43 1.75
N VAL A 208 12.23 -12.23 1.88
CA VAL A 208 10.92 -11.87 1.31
C VAL A 208 10.98 -11.70 -0.21
N CYS A 209 12.10 -11.23 -0.75
CA CYS A 209 12.29 -11.20 -2.21
C CYS A 209 12.40 -12.62 -2.78
N LEU A 210 13.06 -13.54 -2.07
CA LEU A 210 13.08 -14.95 -2.43
C LEU A 210 11.68 -15.57 -2.39
N ALA A 211 10.91 -15.32 -1.34
CA ALA A 211 9.53 -15.77 -1.23
C ALA A 211 8.64 -15.23 -2.38
N ALA A 212 8.86 -13.98 -2.81
CA ALA A 212 8.16 -13.40 -3.95
C ALA A 212 8.54 -14.04 -5.30
N ALA A 213 9.81 -14.43 -5.48
CA ALA A 213 10.25 -15.18 -6.65
C ALA A 213 9.59 -16.58 -6.68
N PHE A 214 9.55 -17.27 -5.55
CA PHE A 214 8.87 -18.58 -5.41
C PHE A 214 7.38 -18.47 -5.70
N MET A 215 6.71 -17.43 -5.18
CA MET A 215 5.33 -17.12 -5.49
C MET A 215 5.12 -16.93 -7.01
N GLY A 216 6.01 -16.19 -7.67
CA GLY A 216 5.96 -15.97 -9.12
C GLY A 216 6.04 -17.28 -9.92
N MET A 217 6.97 -18.18 -9.56
CA MET A 217 7.13 -19.49 -10.19
C MET A 217 5.90 -20.39 -10.00
N LEU A 218 5.39 -20.49 -8.77
CA LEU A 218 4.20 -21.29 -8.46
C LEU A 218 2.94 -20.75 -9.17
N ASN A 219 2.76 -19.43 -9.21
CA ASN A 219 1.67 -18.80 -9.95
C ASN A 219 1.77 -19.11 -11.46
N ALA A 220 2.98 -19.11 -12.02
CA ALA A 220 3.22 -19.48 -13.41
C ALA A 220 2.90 -20.95 -13.69
N ARG A 221 3.09 -21.86 -12.71
CA ARG A 221 2.71 -23.28 -12.80
C ARG A 221 1.23 -23.53 -12.49
N GLY A 222 0.44 -22.49 -12.19
CA GLY A 222 -0.99 -22.58 -11.91
C GLY A 222 -1.36 -22.85 -10.45
N HIS A 223 -0.38 -22.81 -9.55
CA HIS A 223 -0.62 -22.93 -8.11
C HIS A 223 -0.80 -21.55 -7.49
N PHE A 224 -2.02 -21.23 -7.05
CA PHE A 224 -2.35 -19.92 -6.46
C PHE A 224 -2.59 -19.98 -4.95
N PHE A 225 -3.03 -21.14 -4.44
CA PHE A 225 -3.42 -21.29 -3.03
C PHE A 225 -2.22 -21.23 -2.07
N VAL A 226 -1.17 -22.02 -2.34
CA VAL A 226 0.05 -22.06 -1.50
C VAL A 226 0.77 -20.71 -1.48
N PRO A 227 0.98 -20.01 -2.60
CA PRO A 227 1.51 -18.66 -2.60
C PRO A 227 0.69 -17.66 -1.77
N ALA A 228 -0.63 -17.71 -1.87
CA ALA A 228 -1.51 -16.83 -1.09
C ALA A 228 -1.42 -17.10 0.42
N LEU A 229 -1.32 -18.38 0.84
CA LEU A 229 -1.07 -18.75 2.23
C LEU A 229 0.36 -18.42 2.66
N GLY A 230 1.35 -18.49 1.77
CA GLY A 230 2.71 -18.04 2.05
C GLY A 230 2.75 -16.58 2.55
N ALA A 231 1.96 -15.71 1.93
CA ALA A 231 1.81 -14.34 2.41
C ALA A 231 1.16 -14.26 3.82
N ALA A 232 0.28 -15.19 4.17
CA ALA A 232 -0.34 -15.26 5.50
C ALA A 232 0.64 -15.71 6.60
N MET A 233 1.73 -16.43 6.25
CA MET A 233 2.74 -16.87 7.21
C MET A 233 3.38 -15.69 7.97
N LEU A 234 3.56 -14.54 7.33
CA LEU A 234 4.00 -13.33 8.02
C LEU A 234 3.08 -13.03 9.22
N ASN A 235 1.78 -13.04 8.99
CA ASN A 235 0.81 -12.69 10.04
C ASN A 235 0.83 -13.72 11.18
N VAL A 236 0.89 -15.00 10.87
CA VAL A 236 0.96 -16.08 11.86
C VAL A 236 2.21 -15.98 12.72
N VAL A 237 3.38 -15.86 12.10
CA VAL A 237 4.66 -15.76 12.83
C VAL A 237 4.70 -14.49 13.68
N MET A 238 4.19 -13.38 13.17
CA MET A 238 4.21 -12.12 13.91
C MET A 238 3.24 -12.14 15.10
N ILE A 239 2.06 -12.76 14.97
CA ILE A 239 1.15 -13.00 16.12
C ILE A 239 1.85 -13.87 17.16
N ALA A 240 2.47 -14.97 16.74
CA ALA A 240 3.22 -15.83 17.63
C ALA A 240 4.39 -15.11 18.31
N SER A 241 5.06 -14.19 17.60
CA SER A 241 6.17 -13.41 18.14
C SER A 241 5.73 -12.47 19.26
N VAL A 242 4.53 -11.88 19.18
CA VAL A 242 3.96 -11.06 20.26
C VAL A 242 3.80 -11.86 21.55
N TRP A 243 3.34 -13.12 21.45
CA TRP A 243 3.01 -13.90 22.65
C TRP A 243 4.17 -14.72 23.21
N TRP A 244 5.08 -15.18 22.35
CA TRP A 244 6.15 -16.09 22.77
C TRP A 244 7.55 -15.48 22.71
N LEU A 245 7.84 -14.65 21.72
CA LEU A 245 9.19 -14.15 21.53
C LEU A 245 9.42 -12.84 22.28
N ALA A 246 8.47 -11.91 22.20
CA ALA A 246 8.58 -10.61 22.83
C ALA A 246 8.75 -10.71 24.37
N PRO A 247 7.95 -11.50 25.12
CA PRO A 247 8.11 -11.60 26.57
C PRO A 247 9.47 -12.16 27.04
N LYS A 248 10.18 -12.89 26.17
CA LYS A 248 11.49 -13.47 26.48
C LYS A 248 12.65 -12.51 26.28
N MET A 249 12.44 -11.36 25.62
CA MET A 249 13.51 -10.41 25.29
C MET A 249 13.81 -9.42 26.42
N GLY A 250 12.94 -9.29 27.41
CA GLY A 250 13.13 -8.39 28.54
C GLY A 250 11.85 -7.99 29.23
N ILE A 251 11.96 -7.08 30.20
CA ILE A 251 10.83 -6.58 30.97
C ILE A 251 10.27 -5.29 30.34
N LYS A 252 11.14 -4.44 29.79
CA LYS A 252 10.75 -3.18 29.19
C LYS A 252 10.22 -3.38 27.77
N LEU A 253 9.25 -2.58 27.36
CA LEU A 253 8.70 -2.62 26.01
C LEU A 253 9.77 -2.42 24.92
N GLU A 254 10.77 -1.57 25.20
CA GLU A 254 11.92 -1.32 24.32
C GLU A 254 12.75 -2.58 24.04
N ASP A 255 12.86 -3.49 25.01
CA ASP A 255 13.57 -4.76 24.85
C ASP A 255 12.66 -5.80 24.19
N GLN A 256 11.40 -5.85 24.61
CA GLN A 256 10.42 -6.81 24.10
C GLN A 256 10.16 -6.64 22.60
N VAL A 257 10.21 -5.42 22.07
CA VAL A 257 9.99 -5.15 20.64
C VAL A 257 11.06 -5.79 19.74
N PHE A 258 12.25 -6.12 20.26
CA PHE A 258 13.25 -6.90 19.51
C PHE A 258 12.76 -8.32 19.20
N GLY A 259 11.89 -8.89 20.03
CA GLY A 259 11.23 -10.15 19.71
C GLY A 259 10.39 -10.08 18.44
N LEU A 260 9.71 -8.95 18.22
CA LEU A 260 9.00 -8.72 16.97
C LEU A 260 9.97 -8.52 15.79
N ALA A 261 11.07 -7.80 16.01
CA ALA A 261 12.07 -7.59 14.96
C ALA A 261 12.71 -8.91 14.50
N VAL A 262 13.05 -9.80 15.42
CA VAL A 262 13.48 -11.18 15.10
C VAL A 262 12.34 -11.95 14.43
N GLY A 263 11.11 -11.81 14.92
CA GLY A 263 9.90 -12.38 14.32
C GLY A 263 9.72 -12.03 12.84
N VAL A 264 10.06 -10.81 12.43
CA VAL A 264 10.04 -10.39 11.02
C VAL A 264 10.99 -11.24 10.17
N VAL A 265 12.21 -11.50 10.67
CA VAL A 265 13.19 -12.34 9.94
C VAL A 265 12.71 -13.79 9.88
N VAL A 266 12.22 -14.34 10.99
CA VAL A 266 11.63 -15.69 11.04
C VAL A 266 10.42 -15.80 10.10
N ALA A 267 9.60 -14.76 10.02
CA ALA A 267 8.48 -14.71 9.09
C ALA A 267 8.94 -14.76 7.62
N GLY A 268 10.05 -14.11 7.28
CA GLY A 268 10.64 -14.21 5.95
C GLY A 268 11.08 -15.63 5.61
N LEU A 269 11.73 -16.31 6.55
CA LEU A 269 12.09 -17.74 6.41
C LEU A 269 10.85 -18.61 6.26
N ALA A 270 9.82 -18.39 7.07
CA ALA A 270 8.57 -19.14 6.99
C ALA A 270 7.84 -18.91 5.64
N GLN A 271 7.83 -17.68 5.12
CA GLN A 271 7.23 -17.35 3.83
C GLN A 271 7.91 -18.09 2.66
N ALA A 272 9.25 -18.09 2.63
CA ALA A 272 10.00 -18.78 1.59
C ALA A 272 9.93 -20.31 1.79
N GLY A 273 10.13 -20.78 3.03
CA GLY A 273 10.14 -22.21 3.38
C GLY A 273 8.80 -22.89 3.14
N PHE A 274 7.68 -22.23 3.41
CA PHE A 274 6.34 -22.78 3.18
C PHE A 274 6.06 -23.08 1.69
N GLN A 275 6.65 -22.33 0.79
CA GLN A 275 6.50 -22.51 -0.66
C GLN A 275 7.49 -23.55 -1.22
N GLY A 276 8.61 -23.77 -0.54
CA GLY A 276 9.71 -24.64 -0.99
C GLY A 276 9.30 -26.08 -1.33
N PRO A 277 8.56 -26.80 -0.46
CA PRO A 277 8.17 -28.18 -0.73
C PRO A 277 7.33 -28.36 -1.99
N LEU A 278 6.39 -27.44 -2.26
CA LEU A 278 5.60 -27.52 -3.48
C LEU A 278 6.46 -27.19 -4.71
N LEU A 279 7.33 -26.20 -4.61
CA LEU A 279 8.23 -25.81 -5.69
C LEU A 279 9.21 -26.94 -6.04
N HIS A 280 9.68 -27.68 -5.02
CA HIS A 280 10.52 -28.85 -5.22
C HIS A 280 9.76 -30.00 -5.93
N ARG A 281 8.50 -30.23 -5.59
CA ARG A 281 7.62 -31.21 -6.29
C ARG A 281 7.40 -30.83 -7.76
N GLU A 282 7.38 -29.54 -8.09
CA GLU A 282 7.30 -29.06 -9.48
C GLU A 282 8.63 -29.19 -10.25
N GLY A 283 9.69 -29.74 -9.61
CA GLY A 283 10.98 -29.98 -10.23
C GLY A 283 12.02 -28.86 -10.03
N PHE A 284 11.69 -27.80 -9.30
CA PHE A 284 12.66 -26.73 -9.00
C PHE A 284 13.70 -27.22 -7.99
N GLN A 285 14.96 -27.06 -8.35
CA GLN A 285 16.10 -27.22 -7.45
C GLN A 285 16.89 -25.92 -7.46
N LEU A 286 17.06 -25.29 -6.30
CA LEU A 286 17.82 -24.06 -6.21
C LEU A 286 19.30 -24.35 -6.54
N ARG A 287 19.75 -23.86 -7.69
CA ARG A 287 21.14 -23.96 -8.14
C ARG A 287 21.64 -22.57 -8.47
N TRP A 288 22.85 -22.27 -8.03
CA TRP A 288 23.48 -20.98 -8.38
C TRP A 288 23.82 -20.97 -9.86
N VAL A 289 23.31 -19.96 -10.57
CA VAL A 289 23.62 -19.69 -11.97
C VAL A 289 24.22 -18.28 -12.03
N ASN A 290 25.34 -18.10 -12.72
CA ASN A 290 25.96 -16.78 -12.87
C ASN A 290 25.00 -15.85 -13.61
N PRO A 291 24.46 -14.79 -12.94
CA PRO A 291 23.39 -13.98 -13.52
C PRO A 291 23.88 -12.92 -14.52
N TRP A 292 25.18 -12.57 -14.49
CA TRP A 292 25.69 -11.37 -15.14
C TRP A 292 25.64 -11.42 -16.67
N HIS A 293 25.77 -12.59 -17.27
CA HIS A 293 25.78 -12.78 -18.71
C HIS A 293 24.54 -13.50 -19.26
N GLU A 294 23.57 -13.76 -18.39
CA GLU A 294 22.36 -14.50 -18.76
C GLU A 294 21.34 -13.60 -19.47
N PRO A 295 21.00 -13.86 -20.75
CA PRO A 295 20.08 -13.01 -21.52
C PRO A 295 18.70 -12.89 -20.90
N THR A 296 18.24 -13.95 -20.24
CA THR A 296 16.95 -13.98 -19.53
C THR A 296 16.91 -12.96 -18.39
N VAL A 297 17.99 -12.86 -17.60
CA VAL A 297 18.09 -11.90 -16.50
C VAL A 297 18.05 -10.47 -17.04
N GLN A 298 18.81 -10.18 -18.09
CA GLN A 298 18.82 -8.85 -18.73
C GLN A 298 17.43 -8.47 -19.25
N ARG A 299 16.72 -9.42 -19.87
CA ARG A 299 15.35 -9.21 -20.36
C ARG A 299 14.37 -8.93 -19.24
N VAL A 300 14.44 -9.69 -18.11
CA VAL A 300 13.62 -9.47 -16.92
C VAL A 300 13.89 -8.09 -16.34
N ILE A 301 15.15 -7.72 -16.11
CA ILE A 301 15.52 -6.40 -15.57
C ILE A 301 14.97 -5.27 -16.46
N LYS A 302 15.16 -5.36 -17.79
CA LYS A 302 14.66 -4.34 -18.72
C LYS A 302 13.14 -4.17 -18.67
N GLN A 303 12.40 -5.26 -18.46
CA GLN A 303 10.94 -5.21 -18.34
C GLN A 303 10.48 -4.74 -16.95
N MET A 304 11.26 -5.00 -15.89
CA MET A 304 10.94 -4.55 -14.52
C MET A 304 11.08 -3.04 -14.35
N ILE A 305 12.10 -2.41 -14.94
CA ILE A 305 12.45 -1.00 -14.68
C ILE A 305 11.25 -0.05 -14.77
N PRO A 306 10.43 -0.04 -15.84
CA PRO A 306 9.30 0.89 -15.93
C PRO A 306 8.26 0.73 -14.81
N GLY A 307 7.95 -0.52 -14.46
CA GLY A 307 7.01 -0.82 -13.38
C GLY A 307 7.55 -0.44 -12.00
N THR A 308 8.83 -0.74 -11.75
CA THR A 308 9.50 -0.40 -10.48
C THR A 308 9.52 1.11 -10.23
N ILE A 309 9.72 1.92 -11.28
CA ILE A 309 9.73 3.39 -11.20
C ILE A 309 8.42 3.94 -10.63
N GLY A 310 7.28 3.48 -11.14
CA GLY A 310 5.97 3.93 -10.67
C GLY A 310 5.71 3.55 -9.20
N VAL A 311 6.07 2.31 -8.83
CA VAL A 311 5.95 1.83 -7.46
C VAL A 311 6.91 2.58 -6.52
N ALA A 312 8.14 2.88 -6.97
CA ALA A 312 9.13 3.61 -6.19
C ALA A 312 8.63 5.00 -5.78
N ALA A 313 8.09 5.78 -6.71
CA ALA A 313 7.58 7.11 -6.44
C ALA A 313 6.52 7.09 -5.32
N PHE A 314 5.59 6.14 -5.38
CA PHE A 314 4.56 5.97 -4.34
C PHE A 314 5.17 5.57 -2.99
N GLN A 315 6.10 4.59 -2.97
CA GLN A 315 6.71 4.12 -1.73
C GLN A 315 7.59 5.19 -1.07
N ILE A 316 8.29 6.00 -1.86
CA ILE A 316 9.06 7.14 -1.40
C ILE A 316 8.15 8.17 -0.72
N ASN A 317 7.01 8.49 -1.34
CA ASN A 317 6.04 9.40 -0.74
C ASN A 317 5.57 8.90 0.63
N VAL A 318 5.17 7.62 0.72
CA VAL A 318 4.74 7.02 1.99
C VAL A 318 5.85 7.09 3.03
N LEU A 319 7.09 6.77 2.69
CA LEU A 319 8.21 6.83 3.62
C LEU A 319 8.46 8.26 4.11
N LEU A 320 8.50 9.24 3.21
CA LEU A 320 8.76 10.65 3.57
C LEU A 320 7.67 11.20 4.52
N THR A 321 6.40 10.95 4.20
CA THR A 321 5.29 11.43 5.05
C THR A 321 5.28 10.75 6.42
N GLN A 322 5.61 9.46 6.49
CA GLN A 322 5.73 8.75 7.76
C GLN A 322 6.94 9.21 8.58
N CYS A 323 8.07 9.52 7.93
CA CYS A 323 9.22 10.13 8.60
C CYS A 323 8.87 11.48 9.23
N MET A 324 8.09 12.32 8.53
CA MET A 324 7.61 13.59 9.10
C MET A 324 6.78 13.34 10.37
N GLY A 325 5.83 12.41 10.32
CA GLY A 325 5.04 12.03 11.50
C GLY A 325 5.88 11.48 12.64
N PHE A 326 6.90 10.69 12.32
CA PHE A 326 7.79 10.07 13.32
C PHE A 326 8.54 11.09 14.18
N TRP A 327 9.03 12.18 13.58
CA TRP A 327 9.80 13.20 14.33
C TRP A 327 8.96 14.31 14.95
N VAL A 328 7.71 14.48 14.52
CA VAL A 328 6.83 15.52 15.06
C VAL A 328 6.23 15.14 16.42
N GLY A 329 5.99 13.85 16.68
CA GLY A 329 5.38 13.45 17.95
C GLY A 329 5.42 11.94 18.18
N GLU A 330 5.08 11.55 19.41
CA GLU A 330 4.93 10.15 19.78
C GLU A 330 3.58 9.60 19.35
N GLY A 331 3.53 8.36 18.89
CA GLY A 331 2.32 7.67 18.49
C GLY A 331 1.71 8.12 17.16
N VAL A 332 2.31 9.10 16.47
CA VAL A 332 1.76 9.67 15.23
C VAL A 332 1.75 8.64 14.10
N VAL A 333 2.84 7.89 13.94
CA VAL A 333 2.95 6.86 12.89
C VAL A 333 2.04 5.67 13.21
N ALA A 334 1.99 5.25 14.47
CA ALA A 334 1.18 4.13 14.90
C ALA A 334 -0.31 4.41 14.78
N SER A 335 -0.79 5.55 15.28
CA SER A 335 -2.21 5.96 15.20
C SER A 335 -2.67 6.18 13.76
N PHE A 336 -1.83 6.80 12.93
CA PHE A 336 -2.12 6.92 11.49
C PHE A 336 -2.15 5.56 10.80
N GLY A 337 -1.27 4.63 11.19
CA GLY A 337 -1.26 3.25 10.69
C GLY A 337 -2.57 2.52 10.93
N VAL A 338 -3.16 2.65 12.14
CA VAL A 338 -4.49 2.09 12.48
C VAL A 338 -5.57 2.67 11.57
N ALA A 339 -5.59 3.98 11.38
CA ALA A 339 -6.56 4.66 10.50
C ALA A 339 -6.47 4.16 9.04
N VAL A 340 -5.25 4.03 8.50
CA VAL A 340 -5.01 3.50 7.14
C VAL A 340 -5.53 2.07 7.01
N ARG A 341 -5.33 1.20 8.02
CA ARG A 341 -5.82 -0.18 7.99
C ARG A 341 -7.34 -0.27 7.90
N LEU A 342 -8.05 0.56 8.67
CA LEU A 342 -9.50 0.61 8.61
C LEU A 342 -10.01 1.11 7.26
N MET A 343 -9.34 2.09 6.67
CA MET A 343 -9.68 2.60 5.35
C MET A 343 -9.38 1.62 4.21
N GLU A 344 -8.32 0.79 4.34
CA GLU A 344 -7.98 -0.25 3.36
C GLU A 344 -9.08 -1.33 3.21
N LEU A 345 -9.94 -1.54 4.22
CA LEU A 345 -11.00 -2.55 4.15
C LEU A 345 -12.04 -2.20 3.07
N PRO A 346 -12.78 -1.09 3.15
CA PRO A 346 -13.76 -0.75 2.11
C PRO A 346 -13.11 -0.46 0.75
N GLN A 347 -11.93 0.17 0.74
CA GLN A 347 -11.18 0.41 -0.49
C GLN A 347 -10.82 -0.90 -1.20
N GLY A 348 -10.37 -1.91 -0.45
CA GLY A 348 -10.00 -3.21 -0.99
C GLY A 348 -11.19 -4.01 -1.51
N VAL A 349 -12.28 -4.03 -0.74
CA VAL A 349 -13.48 -4.81 -1.10
C VAL A 349 -14.20 -4.20 -2.30
N PHE A 350 -14.37 -2.89 -2.35
CA PHE A 350 -15.16 -2.23 -3.38
C PHE A 350 -14.30 -1.56 -4.46
N GLY A 351 -13.33 -0.74 -4.06
CA GLY A 351 -12.52 0.04 -4.98
C GLY A 351 -11.62 -0.80 -5.88
N ILE A 352 -10.80 -1.66 -5.27
CA ILE A 352 -9.83 -2.48 -6.01
C ILE A 352 -10.52 -3.59 -6.78
N SER A 353 -11.55 -4.23 -6.20
CA SER A 353 -12.28 -5.31 -6.85
C SER A 353 -13.00 -4.83 -8.12
N LEU A 354 -13.69 -3.70 -8.02
CA LEU A 354 -14.37 -3.10 -9.18
C LEU A 354 -13.37 -2.64 -10.25
N ALA A 355 -12.28 -2.00 -9.85
CA ALA A 355 -11.24 -1.57 -10.78
C ALA A 355 -10.61 -2.76 -11.54
N THR A 356 -10.43 -3.90 -10.86
CA THR A 356 -9.91 -5.13 -11.46
C THR A 356 -10.90 -5.75 -12.44
N TYR A 357 -12.20 -5.75 -12.12
CA TYR A 357 -13.27 -6.21 -12.99
C TYR A 357 -13.44 -5.33 -14.24
N LEU A 358 -13.38 -4.02 -14.07
CA LEU A 358 -13.57 -3.07 -15.16
C LEU A 358 -12.44 -3.09 -16.20
N LEU A 359 -11.21 -3.41 -15.80
CA LEU A 359 -10.05 -3.34 -16.70
C LEU A 359 -10.20 -4.21 -17.96
N PRO A 360 -10.51 -5.53 -17.90
CA PRO A 360 -10.67 -6.36 -19.09
C PRO A 360 -11.84 -5.90 -19.96
N THR A 361 -12.98 -5.56 -19.33
CA THR A 361 -14.19 -5.10 -20.02
C THR A 361 -13.93 -3.81 -20.82
N LEU A 362 -13.32 -2.82 -20.17
CA LEU A 362 -12.97 -1.56 -20.82
C LEU A 362 -11.89 -1.74 -21.89
N SER A 363 -10.94 -2.66 -21.69
CA SER A 363 -9.91 -2.96 -22.69
C SER A 363 -10.48 -3.59 -23.94
N GLY A 364 -11.45 -4.49 -23.82
CA GLY A 364 -12.18 -5.07 -24.96
C GLY A 364 -12.92 -3.98 -25.76
N MET A 365 -13.69 -3.13 -25.08
CA MET A 365 -14.41 -2.03 -25.71
C MET A 365 -13.47 -1.02 -26.39
N ALA A 366 -12.30 -0.74 -25.78
CA ALA A 366 -11.30 0.14 -26.37
C ALA A 366 -10.67 -0.45 -27.63
N ALA A 367 -10.37 -1.76 -27.63
CA ALA A 367 -9.84 -2.48 -28.80
C ALA A 367 -10.82 -2.48 -29.97
N GLU A 368 -12.13 -2.64 -29.68
CA GLU A 368 -13.21 -2.58 -30.66
C GLU A 368 -13.61 -1.13 -31.04
N LYS A 369 -12.96 -0.11 -30.45
CA LYS A 369 -13.27 1.32 -30.64
C LYS A 369 -14.70 1.71 -30.25
N LYS A 370 -15.37 0.94 -29.40
CA LYS A 370 -16.71 1.19 -28.87
C LYS A 370 -16.70 2.21 -27.72
N TYR A 371 -16.28 3.44 -28.02
CA TYR A 371 -16.07 4.47 -27.00
C TYR A 371 -17.36 4.95 -26.30
N ALA A 372 -18.53 4.80 -26.93
CA ALA A 372 -19.81 5.10 -26.28
C ALA A 372 -20.10 4.11 -25.14
N GLU A 373 -20.00 2.80 -25.44
CA GLU A 373 -20.15 1.74 -24.44
C GLU A 373 -19.10 1.84 -23.33
N PHE A 374 -17.85 2.15 -23.71
CA PHE A 374 -16.77 2.40 -22.76
C PHE A 374 -17.13 3.49 -21.74
N ARG A 375 -17.63 4.64 -22.21
CA ARG A 375 -18.02 5.77 -21.34
C ARG A 375 -19.21 5.41 -20.46
N SER A 376 -20.21 4.74 -20.99
CA SER A 376 -21.40 4.30 -20.24
C SER A 376 -21.01 3.29 -19.14
N THR A 377 -20.23 2.25 -19.48
CA THR A 377 -19.75 1.25 -18.50
C THR A 377 -18.88 1.87 -17.42
N LEU A 378 -17.98 2.77 -17.78
CA LEU A 378 -17.17 3.51 -16.83
C LEU A 378 -18.03 4.36 -15.88
N SER A 379 -19.02 5.07 -16.42
CA SER A 379 -19.96 5.90 -15.65
C SER A 379 -20.77 5.07 -14.65
N GLN A 380 -21.29 3.92 -15.08
CA GLN A 380 -22.01 2.99 -14.22
C GLN A 380 -21.11 2.46 -13.08
N GLY A 381 -19.87 2.04 -13.41
CA GLY A 381 -18.91 1.60 -12.41
C GLY A 381 -18.58 2.69 -11.40
N LEU A 382 -18.34 3.93 -11.84
CA LEU A 382 -18.10 5.08 -10.97
C LEU A 382 -19.31 5.39 -10.08
N GLY A 383 -20.52 5.30 -10.61
CA GLY A 383 -21.75 5.52 -9.85
C GLY A 383 -21.91 4.52 -8.70
N TRP A 384 -21.74 3.22 -8.96
CA TRP A 384 -21.74 2.19 -7.91
C TRP A 384 -20.64 2.41 -6.87
N LEU A 385 -19.45 2.77 -7.31
CA LEU A 385 -18.32 3.03 -6.42
C LEU A 385 -18.60 4.21 -5.48
N ILE A 386 -19.11 5.31 -6.02
CA ILE A 386 -19.46 6.50 -5.25
C ILE A 386 -20.59 6.18 -4.28
N PHE A 387 -21.64 5.49 -4.72
CA PHE A 387 -22.74 5.07 -3.88
C PHE A 387 -22.30 4.32 -2.64
N ILE A 388 -21.44 3.31 -2.80
CA ILE A 388 -20.99 2.47 -1.68
C ILE A 388 -19.96 3.20 -0.80
N ASN A 389 -18.97 3.86 -1.42
CA ASN A 389 -17.88 4.47 -0.66
C ASN A 389 -18.30 5.76 0.05
N LEU A 390 -19.35 6.44 -0.40
CA LEU A 390 -19.86 7.63 0.29
C LEU A 390 -20.47 7.25 1.65
N LEU A 391 -21.27 6.19 1.70
CA LEU A 391 -21.77 5.64 2.96
C LEU A 391 -20.63 5.15 3.85
N ALA A 392 -19.68 4.39 3.28
CA ALA A 392 -18.53 3.89 4.03
C ALA A 392 -17.67 5.04 4.60
N ALA A 393 -17.45 6.10 3.83
CA ALA A 393 -16.73 7.28 4.29
C ALA A 393 -17.47 8.01 5.42
N ALA A 394 -18.78 8.17 5.31
CA ALA A 394 -19.60 8.79 6.35
C ALA A 394 -19.56 7.97 7.65
N LEU A 395 -19.68 6.65 7.56
CA LEU A 395 -19.61 5.75 8.72
C LEU A 395 -18.21 5.75 9.37
N LEU A 396 -17.15 5.67 8.58
CA LEU A 396 -15.77 5.74 9.09
C LEU A 396 -15.46 7.12 9.72
N PHE A 397 -16.07 8.19 9.23
CA PHE A 397 -15.91 9.51 9.80
C PHE A 397 -16.65 9.66 11.13
N THR A 398 -17.92 9.28 11.17
CA THR A 398 -18.79 9.50 12.33
C THR A 398 -18.60 8.48 13.43
N LEU A 399 -18.36 7.22 13.07
CA LEU A 399 -18.14 6.11 14.00
C LEU A 399 -16.65 5.75 14.16
N ALA A 400 -15.74 6.68 13.86
CA ALA A 400 -14.29 6.44 13.92
C ALA A 400 -13.88 5.90 15.30
N GLU A 401 -14.29 6.58 16.37
CA GLU A 401 -13.95 6.24 17.75
C GLU A 401 -14.58 4.93 18.20
N PRO A 402 -15.91 4.69 18.08
CA PRO A 402 -16.53 3.41 18.42
C PRO A 402 -15.90 2.22 17.68
N ILE A 403 -15.60 2.37 16.39
CA ILE A 403 -14.97 1.31 15.58
C ILE A 403 -13.57 0.99 16.10
N ILE A 404 -12.76 2.02 16.37
CA ILE A 404 -11.39 1.84 16.88
C ILE A 404 -11.43 1.26 18.30
N ARG A 405 -12.29 1.76 19.16
CA ARG A 405 -12.53 1.24 20.50
C ARG A 405 -12.89 -0.25 20.48
N LEU A 406 -13.84 -0.64 19.65
CA LEU A 406 -14.27 -2.04 19.53
C LEU A 406 -13.13 -2.96 19.10
N LEU A 407 -12.33 -2.54 18.11
CA LEU A 407 -11.33 -3.40 17.49
C LEU A 407 -9.98 -3.40 18.21
N PHE A 408 -9.54 -2.25 18.72
CA PHE A 408 -8.15 -2.06 19.15
C PHE A 408 -7.98 -1.69 20.62
N GLU A 409 -8.96 -1.06 21.32
CA GLU A 409 -8.82 -0.58 22.68
C GLU A 409 -8.72 -1.74 23.69
N ARG A 410 -7.47 -2.18 23.91
CA ARG A 410 -7.10 -3.28 24.80
C ARG A 410 -5.68 -3.12 25.31
N ARG A 411 -5.44 -3.42 26.58
CA ARG A 411 -4.12 -3.39 27.23
C ARG A 411 -3.39 -2.05 27.04
N MET A 412 -2.31 -2.03 26.24
CA MET A 412 -1.51 -0.81 25.98
C MET A 412 -2.17 0.18 25.01
N PHE A 413 -3.21 -0.23 24.30
CA PHE A 413 -3.99 0.67 23.45
C PHE A 413 -5.14 1.24 24.27
N ASP A 414 -4.92 2.39 24.86
CA ASP A 414 -5.80 3.12 25.76
C ASP A 414 -6.76 4.08 25.00
N GLU A 415 -7.55 4.82 25.77
CA GLU A 415 -8.49 5.82 25.25
C GLU A 415 -7.76 6.94 24.47
N ALA A 416 -6.59 7.40 24.96
CA ALA A 416 -5.79 8.40 24.25
C ALA A 416 -5.29 7.89 22.89
N SER A 417 -4.94 6.60 22.80
CA SER A 417 -4.60 5.92 21.55
C SER A 417 -5.81 5.84 20.60
N THR A 418 -7.00 5.60 21.17
CA THR A 418 -8.28 5.57 20.46
C THR A 418 -8.56 6.93 19.82
N ASP A 419 -8.48 8.01 20.61
CA ASP A 419 -8.73 9.38 20.15
C ASP A 419 -7.75 9.82 19.08
N ALA A 420 -6.45 9.55 19.28
CA ALA A 420 -5.43 9.88 18.31
C ALA A 420 -5.66 9.17 16.97
N SER A 421 -6.04 7.88 17.01
CA SER A 421 -6.33 7.10 15.81
C SER A 421 -7.66 7.51 15.15
N ALA A 422 -8.67 7.88 15.96
CA ALA A 422 -9.95 8.38 15.48
C ALA A 422 -9.79 9.73 14.76
N LEU A 423 -8.97 10.63 15.28
CA LEU A 423 -8.63 11.89 14.60
C LEU A 423 -7.99 11.62 13.22
N ALA A 424 -7.02 10.71 13.16
CA ALA A 424 -6.40 10.32 11.89
C ALA A 424 -7.43 9.75 10.90
N LEU A 425 -8.32 8.88 11.37
CA LEU A 425 -9.36 8.26 10.55
C LEU A 425 -10.40 9.29 10.08
N ARG A 426 -10.85 10.20 10.94
CA ARG A 426 -11.76 11.30 10.57
C ARG A 426 -11.17 12.19 9.47
N CYS A 427 -9.87 12.48 9.53
CA CYS A 427 -9.18 13.24 8.49
C CYS A 427 -8.96 12.45 7.18
N LEU A 428 -8.84 11.14 7.25
CA LEU A 428 -8.56 10.27 6.11
C LEU A 428 -9.84 9.76 5.41
N ALA A 429 -10.91 9.51 6.16
CA ALA A 429 -12.15 8.91 5.67
C ALA A 429 -12.81 9.67 4.50
N PRO A 430 -12.86 11.03 4.47
CA PRO A 430 -13.41 11.76 3.33
C PRO A 430 -12.67 11.47 2.02
N GLY A 431 -11.38 11.09 2.09
CA GLY A 431 -10.57 10.69 0.95
C GLY A 431 -10.95 9.35 0.33
N LEU A 432 -11.72 8.50 1.01
CA LEU A 432 -12.03 7.14 0.56
C LEU A 432 -12.66 7.08 -0.84
N VAL A 433 -13.59 7.98 -1.13
CA VAL A 433 -14.22 8.10 -2.44
C VAL A 433 -13.18 8.44 -3.49
N ALA A 434 -12.35 9.46 -3.23
CA ALA A 434 -11.31 9.91 -4.15
C ALA A 434 -10.26 8.81 -4.43
N PHE A 435 -9.76 8.13 -3.40
CA PHE A 435 -8.83 7.01 -3.57
C PHE A 435 -9.41 5.88 -4.42
N SER A 436 -10.67 5.54 -4.19
CA SER A 436 -11.33 4.48 -4.93
C SER A 436 -11.58 4.87 -6.39
N VAL A 437 -12.00 6.10 -6.64
CA VAL A 437 -12.21 6.66 -7.99
C VAL A 437 -10.90 6.73 -8.77
N VAL A 438 -9.80 7.16 -8.14
CA VAL A 438 -8.45 7.18 -8.75
C VAL A 438 -8.05 5.80 -9.25
N ASN A 439 -8.32 4.73 -8.49
CA ASN A 439 -8.03 3.35 -8.91
C ASN A 439 -8.79 2.97 -10.19
N VAL A 440 -10.07 3.33 -10.31
CA VAL A 440 -10.89 3.04 -11.51
C VAL A 440 -10.45 3.89 -12.70
N LEU A 441 -10.19 5.19 -12.50
CA LEU A 441 -9.72 6.08 -13.56
C LEU A 441 -8.36 5.64 -14.11
N ALA A 442 -7.43 5.23 -13.26
CA ALA A 442 -6.14 4.69 -13.69
C ALA A 442 -6.32 3.46 -14.59
N ARG A 443 -7.23 2.55 -14.24
CA ARG A 443 -7.55 1.38 -15.08
C ARG A 443 -8.20 1.77 -16.41
N ALA A 444 -9.04 2.80 -16.43
CA ALA A 444 -9.60 3.33 -17.67
C ALA A 444 -8.51 3.87 -18.63
N PHE A 445 -7.49 4.56 -18.10
CA PHE A 445 -6.33 4.97 -18.89
C PHE A 445 -5.53 3.77 -19.40
N PHE A 446 -5.30 2.75 -18.57
CA PHE A 446 -4.59 1.53 -18.98
C PHE A 446 -5.35 0.79 -20.09
N ALA A 447 -6.66 0.71 -20.00
CA ALA A 447 -7.51 0.14 -21.03
C ALA A 447 -7.40 0.91 -22.38
N LEU A 448 -7.15 2.22 -22.34
CA LEU A 448 -6.89 3.06 -23.52
C LEU A 448 -5.43 3.03 -23.98
N GLY A 449 -4.58 2.16 -23.41
CA GLY A 449 -3.14 2.06 -23.75
C GLY A 449 -2.29 3.22 -23.25
N ASP A 450 -2.80 4.08 -22.36
CA ASP A 450 -2.11 5.26 -21.87
C ASP A 450 -1.69 5.08 -20.40
N THR A 451 -0.46 4.69 -20.18
CA THR A 451 0.13 4.58 -18.85
C THR A 451 0.85 5.87 -18.41
N HIS A 452 1.16 6.75 -19.35
CA HIS A 452 1.95 7.96 -19.08
C HIS A 452 1.16 9.07 -18.41
N ALA A 453 -0.09 9.30 -18.82
CA ALA A 453 -0.93 10.36 -18.25
C ALA A 453 -1.20 10.13 -16.75
N PRO A 454 -1.71 8.95 -16.30
CA PRO A 454 -1.93 8.72 -14.87
C PRO A 454 -0.63 8.72 -14.07
N MET A 455 0.49 8.24 -14.62
CA MET A 455 1.79 8.26 -13.96
C MET A 455 2.25 9.70 -13.66
N ARG A 456 2.22 10.60 -14.66
CA ARG A 456 2.62 12.00 -14.49
C ARG A 456 1.76 12.72 -13.45
N ILE A 457 0.45 12.55 -13.53
CA ILE A 457 -0.50 13.15 -12.58
C ILE A 457 -0.23 12.61 -11.18
N SER A 458 -0.06 11.30 -11.01
CA SER A 458 0.22 10.71 -9.71
C SER A 458 1.54 11.20 -9.11
N VAL A 459 2.62 11.30 -9.90
CA VAL A 459 3.91 11.84 -9.41
C VAL A 459 3.76 13.30 -8.96
N PHE A 460 3.03 14.12 -9.71
CA PHE A 460 2.74 15.50 -9.30
C PHE A 460 1.96 15.54 -7.98
N CYS A 461 0.90 14.74 -7.86
CA CYS A 461 0.09 14.68 -6.64
C CYS A 461 0.86 14.13 -5.44
N LEU A 462 1.81 13.19 -5.65
CA LEU A 462 2.69 12.71 -4.59
C LEU A 462 3.63 13.82 -4.08
N ALA A 463 4.21 14.60 -4.98
CA ALA A 463 5.02 15.76 -4.59
C ALA A 463 4.19 16.82 -3.84
N PHE A 464 2.97 17.09 -4.32
CA PHE A 464 2.01 17.95 -3.64
C PHE A 464 1.64 17.43 -2.25
N ASN A 465 1.43 16.12 -2.10
CA ASN A 465 1.15 15.47 -0.81
C ASN A 465 2.30 15.68 0.20
N VAL A 466 3.55 15.49 -0.22
CA VAL A 466 4.73 15.72 0.64
C VAL A 466 4.80 17.19 1.08
N GLY A 467 4.61 18.13 0.14
CA GLY A 467 4.61 19.56 0.46
C GLY A 467 3.49 19.95 1.45
N LEU A 468 2.29 19.41 1.23
CA LEU A 468 1.15 19.67 2.10
C LEU A 468 1.33 19.01 3.48
N ALA A 469 1.88 17.78 3.52
CA ALA A 469 2.21 17.12 4.77
C ALA A 469 3.27 17.90 5.57
N ALA A 470 4.29 18.44 4.91
CA ALA A 470 5.31 19.28 5.55
C ALA A 470 4.72 20.52 6.25
N ILE A 471 3.61 21.06 5.71
CA ILE A 471 2.90 22.20 6.30
C ILE A 471 1.95 21.75 7.42
N LEU A 472 1.18 20.68 7.21
CA LEU A 472 0.10 20.30 8.13
C LEU A 472 0.55 19.43 9.31
N VAL A 473 1.55 18.57 9.10
CA VAL A 473 1.97 17.59 10.14
C VAL A 473 2.53 18.27 11.39
N PRO A 474 3.33 19.34 11.33
CA PRO A 474 3.82 20.03 12.53
C PRO A 474 2.70 20.52 13.45
N TYR A 475 1.56 20.94 12.90
CA TYR A 475 0.43 21.50 13.66
C TYR A 475 -0.63 20.46 14.04
N TYR A 476 -0.94 19.53 13.11
CA TYR A 476 -2.06 18.60 13.28
C TYR A 476 -1.63 17.15 13.44
N LYS A 477 -0.31 16.87 13.51
CA LYS A 477 0.26 15.53 13.72
C LYS A 477 -0.35 14.48 12.77
N GLN A 478 -0.95 13.39 13.32
CA GLN A 478 -1.61 12.33 12.56
C GLN A 478 -2.82 12.83 11.74
N GLY A 479 -3.54 13.85 12.22
CA GLY A 479 -4.60 14.51 11.47
C GLY A 479 -4.04 15.24 10.24
N GLY A 480 -2.85 15.84 10.34
CA GLY A 480 -2.14 16.47 9.22
C GLY A 480 -1.76 15.47 8.13
N LEU A 481 -1.31 14.27 8.50
CA LEU A 481 -1.07 13.16 7.55
C LEU A 481 -2.36 12.75 6.84
N GLY A 482 -3.45 12.57 7.58
CA GLY A 482 -4.77 12.22 7.04
C GLY A 482 -5.30 13.26 6.06
N SER A 483 -5.27 14.53 6.45
CA SER A 483 -5.74 15.66 5.64
C SER A 483 -4.91 15.84 4.37
N ALA A 484 -3.57 15.77 4.45
CA ALA A 484 -2.69 15.86 3.30
C ALA A 484 -2.99 14.75 2.27
N ASN A 485 -3.15 13.51 2.74
CA ASN A 485 -3.51 12.38 1.88
C ASN A 485 -4.89 12.57 1.22
N THR A 486 -5.90 13.02 1.97
CA THR A 486 -7.25 13.27 1.47
C THR A 486 -7.26 14.34 0.40
N ILE A 487 -6.65 15.50 0.67
CA ILE A 487 -6.60 16.62 -0.29
C ILE A 487 -5.84 16.23 -1.55
N SER A 488 -4.70 15.53 -1.41
CA SER A 488 -3.92 15.04 -2.54
C SER A 488 -4.69 14.02 -3.38
N ALA A 489 -5.47 13.13 -2.75
CA ALA A 489 -6.31 12.17 -3.46
C ALA A 489 -7.43 12.86 -4.25
N VAL A 490 -8.07 13.88 -3.68
CA VAL A 490 -9.09 14.70 -4.36
C VAL A 490 -8.48 15.43 -5.56
N LEU A 491 -7.30 16.01 -5.40
CA LEU A 491 -6.57 16.66 -6.50
C LEU A 491 -6.23 15.65 -7.60
N ASN A 492 -5.73 14.46 -7.25
CA ASN A 492 -5.41 13.39 -8.20
C ASN A 492 -6.66 12.95 -8.97
N MET A 493 -7.77 12.74 -8.27
CA MET A 493 -9.06 12.42 -8.88
C MET A 493 -9.49 13.50 -9.89
N ALA A 494 -9.44 14.76 -9.50
CA ALA A 494 -9.84 15.88 -10.37
C ALA A 494 -8.96 15.98 -11.63
N LEU A 495 -7.64 15.86 -11.48
CA LEU A 495 -6.70 15.89 -12.61
C LEU A 495 -6.88 14.69 -13.55
N LEU A 496 -7.10 13.48 -13.02
CA LEU A 496 -7.38 12.31 -13.83
C LEU A 496 -8.72 12.44 -14.58
N PHE A 497 -9.78 12.96 -13.94
CA PHE A 497 -11.03 13.26 -14.63
C PHE A 497 -10.85 14.26 -15.76
N TYR A 498 -10.12 15.35 -15.52
CA TYR A 498 -9.82 16.34 -16.54
C TYR A 498 -9.07 15.74 -17.72
N ALA A 499 -8.00 14.96 -17.47
CA ALA A 499 -7.20 14.32 -18.49
C ALA A 499 -8.01 13.28 -19.30
N LEU A 500 -8.85 12.47 -18.62
CA LEU A 500 -9.69 11.47 -19.27
C LEU A 500 -10.78 12.11 -20.13
N ARG A 501 -11.40 13.20 -19.64
CA ARG A 501 -12.36 14.00 -20.41
C ARG A 501 -11.73 14.57 -21.69
N LYS A 502 -10.50 15.10 -21.59
CA LYS A 502 -9.75 15.61 -22.75
C LYS A 502 -9.48 14.50 -23.76
N LYS A 503 -9.15 13.29 -23.30
CA LYS A 503 -8.81 12.14 -24.16
C LYS A 503 -10.04 11.55 -24.86
N LEU A 504 -11.15 11.39 -24.16
CA LEU A 504 -12.41 10.83 -24.68
C LEU A 504 -13.35 11.89 -25.29
N LYS A 505 -12.93 13.16 -25.31
CA LYS A 505 -13.70 14.35 -25.75
C LYS A 505 -14.89 14.66 -24.85
N ARG A 506 -15.60 13.66 -24.35
CA ARG A 506 -16.70 13.77 -23.37
C ARG A 506 -16.70 12.57 -22.43
N LEU A 507 -17.28 12.74 -21.27
CA LEU A 507 -17.57 11.66 -20.32
C LEU A 507 -19.09 11.68 -20.06
N GLU A 508 -19.70 10.50 -20.06
CA GLU A 508 -21.14 10.35 -19.83
C GLU A 508 -21.45 10.28 -18.33
N LEU A 509 -21.15 11.37 -17.61
CA LEU A 509 -21.32 11.47 -16.16
C LEU A 509 -22.65 12.14 -15.77
N ALA A 510 -23.60 12.30 -16.70
CA ALA A 510 -24.85 13.01 -16.43
C ALA A 510 -25.66 12.34 -15.32
N ALA A 511 -25.76 11.01 -15.32
CA ALA A 511 -26.43 10.23 -14.28
C ALA A 511 -25.72 10.39 -12.92
N VAL A 512 -24.40 10.21 -12.88
CA VAL A 512 -23.61 10.37 -11.65
C VAL A 512 -23.74 11.79 -11.11
N ARG A 513 -23.67 12.82 -11.96
CA ARG A 513 -23.80 14.22 -11.55
C ARG A 513 -25.19 14.55 -11.01
N LYS A 514 -26.23 13.94 -11.60
CA LYS A 514 -27.62 14.11 -11.14
C LYS A 514 -27.82 13.49 -9.76
N ASP A 515 -27.28 12.28 -9.55
CA ASP A 515 -27.47 11.52 -8.31
C ASP A 515 -26.56 12.00 -7.17
N LEU A 516 -25.42 12.63 -7.50
CA LEU A 516 -24.39 13.01 -6.52
C LEU A 516 -24.90 13.90 -5.38
N PRO A 517 -25.67 14.98 -5.60
CA PRO A 517 -26.19 15.80 -4.51
C PRO A 517 -27.11 15.02 -3.56
N ALA A 518 -27.98 14.17 -4.11
CA ALA A 518 -28.87 13.31 -3.32
C ALA A 518 -28.08 12.30 -2.50
N LEU A 519 -27.03 11.70 -3.06
CA LEU A 519 -26.14 10.76 -2.37
C LEU A 519 -25.33 11.44 -1.26
N ILE A 520 -24.80 12.64 -1.50
CA ILE A 520 -24.09 13.42 -0.48
C ILE A 520 -25.06 13.78 0.65
N GLY A 521 -26.25 14.29 0.33
CA GLY A 521 -27.26 14.60 1.33
C GLY A 521 -27.67 13.36 2.16
N ALA A 522 -27.91 12.23 1.49
CA ALA A 522 -28.21 10.97 2.16
C ALA A 522 -27.05 10.50 3.07
N ALA A 523 -25.79 10.63 2.63
CA ALA A 523 -24.63 10.26 3.43
C ALA A 523 -24.44 11.16 4.66
N VAL A 524 -24.68 12.47 4.51
CA VAL A 524 -24.65 13.42 5.64
C VAL A 524 -25.73 13.10 6.66
N VAL A 525 -26.99 12.89 6.22
CA VAL A 525 -28.09 12.56 7.12
C VAL A 525 -27.85 11.21 7.80
N ALA A 526 -27.42 10.20 7.06
CA ALA A 526 -27.07 8.88 7.60
C ALA A 526 -25.91 8.96 8.61
N GLY A 527 -24.87 9.73 8.28
CA GLY A 527 -23.74 9.97 9.18
C GLY A 527 -24.14 10.68 10.48
N LEU A 528 -24.95 11.73 10.40
CA LEU A 528 -25.48 12.44 11.57
C LEU A 528 -26.36 11.52 12.43
N ALA A 529 -27.21 10.72 11.80
CA ALA A 529 -28.04 9.75 12.52
C ALA A 529 -27.18 8.68 13.22
N ALA A 530 -26.12 8.19 12.57
CA ALA A 530 -25.17 7.27 13.18
C ALA A 530 -24.45 7.90 14.37
N TRP A 531 -24.00 9.15 14.23
CA TRP A 531 -23.33 9.87 15.30
C TRP A 531 -24.25 10.09 16.50
N VAL A 532 -25.48 10.56 16.28
CA VAL A 532 -26.48 10.75 17.34
C VAL A 532 -26.82 9.43 18.01
N ALA A 533 -27.01 8.35 17.25
CA ALA A 533 -27.32 7.04 17.80
C ALA A 533 -26.16 6.47 18.62
N ALA A 534 -24.92 6.61 18.18
CA ALA A 534 -23.74 6.21 18.93
C ALA A 534 -23.57 7.04 20.21
N TRP A 535 -23.75 8.36 20.13
CA TRP A 535 -23.72 9.25 21.30
C TRP A 535 -24.81 8.90 22.33
N GLN A 536 -26.05 8.65 21.89
CA GLN A 536 -27.13 8.21 22.79
C GLN A 536 -26.86 6.83 23.41
N TRP A 537 -26.24 5.93 22.62
CA TRP A 537 -25.83 4.61 23.11
C TRP A 537 -24.80 4.73 24.22
N GLU A 538 -23.77 5.53 24.03
CA GLU A 538 -22.72 5.76 25.00
C GLU A 538 -23.26 6.38 26.29
N MET A 539 -24.14 7.39 26.19
CA MET A 539 -24.76 8.07 27.36
C MET A 539 -25.67 7.17 28.16
N ARG A 540 -26.40 6.23 27.53
CA ARG A 540 -27.40 5.39 28.20
C ARG A 540 -26.87 4.03 28.62
N LEU A 541 -26.07 3.39 27.80
CA LEU A 541 -25.63 2.00 27.95
C LEU A 541 -24.14 1.89 28.24
N GLY A 542 -23.36 2.89 27.82
CA GLY A 542 -21.91 2.88 27.91
C GLY A 542 -21.23 1.83 27.02
N HIS A 543 -19.94 1.62 27.23
CA HIS A 543 -19.11 0.71 26.42
C HIS A 543 -18.24 -0.26 27.26
N ARG A 544 -18.63 -0.53 28.53
CA ARG A 544 -17.81 -1.31 29.47
C ARG A 544 -17.62 -2.77 29.06
N THR A 545 -18.60 -3.37 28.41
CA THR A 545 -18.55 -4.79 28.01
C THR A 545 -18.54 -4.96 26.51
N LEU A 546 -18.00 -6.09 26.03
CA LEU A 546 -17.92 -6.38 24.61
C LEU A 546 -19.28 -6.32 23.88
N PRO A 547 -20.40 -6.85 24.40
CA PRO A 547 -21.71 -6.70 23.75
C PRO A 547 -22.14 -5.24 23.58
N PHE A 548 -21.89 -4.38 24.57
CA PHE A 548 -22.20 -2.96 24.45
C PHE A 548 -21.34 -2.25 23.41
N ARG A 549 -20.04 -2.56 23.32
CA ARG A 549 -19.15 -2.06 22.26
C ARG A 549 -19.60 -2.52 20.87
N ILE A 550 -20.06 -3.76 20.73
CA ILE A 550 -20.63 -4.27 19.47
C ILE A 550 -21.92 -3.50 19.11
N GLY A 551 -22.81 -3.30 20.08
CA GLY A 551 -24.05 -2.54 19.87
C GLY A 551 -23.78 -1.09 19.47
N GLU A 552 -22.82 -0.40 20.13
CA GLU A 552 -22.39 0.97 19.86
C GLU A 552 -21.95 1.18 18.41
N VAL A 553 -21.39 0.15 17.77
CA VAL A 553 -20.96 0.22 16.36
C VAL A 553 -22.06 -0.24 15.41
N PHE A 554 -22.60 -1.44 15.61
CA PHE A 554 -23.45 -2.08 14.60
C PHE A 554 -24.88 -1.53 14.58
N VAL A 555 -25.44 -1.06 15.71
CA VAL A 555 -26.78 -0.48 15.73
C VAL A 555 -26.83 0.86 15.00
N PRO A 556 -25.94 1.85 15.27
CA PRO A 556 -25.87 3.07 14.48
C PRO A 556 -25.52 2.83 13.01
N MET A 557 -24.66 1.85 12.71
CA MET A 557 -24.29 1.47 11.34
C MET A 557 -25.51 0.93 10.57
N ALA A 558 -26.31 0.06 11.17
CA ALA A 558 -27.51 -0.48 10.55
C ALA A 558 -28.56 0.62 10.32
N LEU A 559 -28.76 1.51 11.31
CA LEU A 559 -29.66 2.66 11.19
C LEU A 559 -29.24 3.59 10.04
N ALA A 560 -27.95 3.94 9.98
CA ALA A 560 -27.42 4.80 8.93
C ALA A 560 -27.56 4.16 7.55
N ALA A 561 -27.28 2.85 7.42
CA ALA A 561 -27.44 2.13 6.16
C ALA A 561 -28.90 2.11 5.70
N ALA A 562 -29.83 1.87 6.62
CA ALA A 562 -31.28 1.91 6.33
C ALA A 562 -31.73 3.30 5.88
N LEU A 563 -31.30 4.36 6.58
CA LEU A 563 -31.61 5.75 6.20
C LEU A 563 -30.99 6.13 4.86
N TYR A 564 -29.74 5.78 4.63
CA TYR A 564 -29.05 6.05 3.37
C TYR A 564 -29.76 5.42 2.18
N ILE A 565 -30.07 4.12 2.28
CA ILE A 565 -30.81 3.38 1.24
C ILE A 565 -32.23 3.95 1.10
N GLY A 566 -32.89 4.28 2.22
CA GLY A 566 -34.23 4.89 2.23
C GLY A 566 -34.27 6.20 1.47
N ILE A 567 -33.38 7.15 1.79
CA ILE A 567 -33.28 8.45 1.12
C ILE A 567 -32.90 8.27 -0.35
N ALA A 568 -31.91 7.43 -0.66
CA ALA A 568 -31.50 7.15 -2.03
C ALA A 568 -32.61 6.51 -2.87
N THR A 569 -33.52 5.73 -2.25
CA THR A 569 -34.72 5.20 -2.91
C THR A 569 -35.77 6.25 -3.13
N TRP A 570 -36.00 7.13 -2.16
CA TRP A 570 -36.98 8.21 -2.23
C TRP A 570 -36.58 9.26 -3.28
N THR A 571 -35.31 9.62 -3.35
CA THR A 571 -34.76 10.55 -4.33
C THR A 571 -34.61 9.95 -5.73
N GLY A 572 -34.91 8.66 -5.91
CA GLY A 572 -34.93 8.02 -7.22
C GLY A 572 -33.55 7.75 -7.81
N VAL A 573 -32.51 7.60 -6.98
CA VAL A 573 -31.14 7.27 -7.43
C VAL A 573 -31.17 6.00 -8.29
N GLU A 574 -30.62 6.08 -9.50
CA GLU A 574 -30.70 5.04 -10.53
C GLU A 574 -30.12 3.69 -10.03
N HIS A 575 -28.99 3.74 -9.33
CA HIS A 575 -28.31 2.55 -8.80
C HIS A 575 -29.15 1.76 -7.79
N VAL A 576 -29.93 2.44 -6.96
CA VAL A 576 -30.82 1.78 -5.97
C VAL A 576 -32.03 1.15 -6.65
N GLN A 577 -32.57 1.79 -7.70
CA GLN A 577 -33.66 1.19 -8.47
C GLN A 577 -33.21 -0.10 -9.16
N HIS A 578 -31.97 -0.12 -9.66
CA HIS A 578 -31.37 -1.33 -10.24
C HIS A 578 -31.21 -2.46 -9.21
N LEU A 579 -30.74 -2.11 -8.00
CA LEU A 579 -30.63 -3.06 -6.87
C LEU A 579 -32.01 -3.65 -6.51
N LYS A 580 -33.04 -2.82 -6.42
CA LYS A 580 -34.43 -3.28 -6.16
C LYS A 580 -34.92 -4.26 -7.22
N LYS A 581 -34.65 -3.99 -8.51
CA LYS A 581 -35.02 -4.90 -9.60
C LYS A 581 -34.31 -6.25 -9.49
N LEU A 582 -33.00 -6.25 -9.17
CA LEU A 582 -32.23 -7.48 -8.98
C LEU A 582 -32.74 -8.32 -7.80
N ILE A 583 -33.07 -7.68 -6.68
CA ILE A 583 -33.61 -8.36 -5.49
C ILE A 583 -34.99 -8.94 -5.81
N ARG A 584 -35.90 -8.16 -6.39
CA ARG A 584 -37.24 -8.64 -6.80
C ARG A 584 -37.18 -9.79 -7.80
N GLY A 585 -36.30 -9.72 -8.79
CA GLY A 585 -36.12 -10.79 -9.78
C GLY A 585 -35.59 -12.10 -9.19
N ARG A 586 -34.78 -12.06 -8.12
CA ARG A 586 -34.32 -13.27 -7.41
C ARG A 586 -35.42 -13.92 -6.55
N PHE A 587 -36.33 -13.15 -6.00
CA PHE A 587 -37.47 -13.68 -5.26
C PHE A 587 -38.55 -14.22 -6.19
N ALA A 588 -38.80 -13.58 -7.32
CA ALA A 588 -39.75 -14.05 -8.32
C ALA A 588 -39.33 -15.34 -9.06
N ASN A 589 -38.03 -15.67 -9.12
CA ASN A 589 -37.51 -16.93 -9.67
C ASN A 589 -37.40 -18.07 -8.63
N ARG A 590 -37.87 -17.87 -7.41
CA ARG A 590 -37.89 -18.90 -6.34
C ARG A 590 -39.32 -19.40 -6.01
N GLU A 591 -40.33 -18.76 -6.59
CA GLU A 591 -41.69 -19.25 -6.70
C GLU A 591 -41.90 -19.94 -8.08
#